data_5c6ebd1ff3a9e2eada998bcdd46f31d8
#
_entry.id   5c6ebd1ff3a9e2eada998bcdd46f31d8
#
_cell.length_a   1.000
_cell.length_b   1.000
_cell.length_c   1.000
_cell.angle_alpha   90.00
_cell.angle_beta   90.00
_cell.angle_gamma   90.00
#
_symmetry.space_group_name_H-M   'P 1'
#
loop_
_entity.id
_entity.type
_entity.pdbx_description
1 polymer ?
#
loop_
_entity_poly.entity_id
_entity_poly.type
_entity_poly.pdbx_seq_one_letter_code
_entity_poly.pdbx_strand_id
1 'polypeptide(L)'
;MPYVIHALDRGDAGDLRARTRSEHLTYVGSFDILYGGPMLNEEGAMCGSLIVLDVESRKEAERFAAGDPYAVAGLFDRVAVTGFKPVLGT
;
A
#
# COMPACT_ATOMS: atom_id res chain seq x y z
N MET A 1 13.28 9.04 5.88
CA MET A 1 13.53 8.69 4.48
C MET A 1 12.32 8.02 3.89
N PRO A 2 11.84 8.43 2.71
CA PRO A 2 10.65 7.81 2.11
C PRO A 2 10.91 6.41 1.57
N TYR A 3 9.87 5.60 1.64
CA TYR A 3 9.83 4.26 1.04
C TYR A 3 8.54 4.12 0.26
N VAL A 4 8.61 3.43 -0.86
CA VAL A 4 7.44 3.09 -1.68
C VAL A 4 7.02 1.68 -1.31
N ILE A 5 5.73 1.53 -0.99
CA ILE A 5 5.09 0.24 -0.86
C ILE A 5 4.28 0.03 -2.14
N HIS A 6 4.65 -0.98 -2.92
CA HIS A 6 3.98 -1.31 -4.17
C HIS A 6 3.38 -2.70 -4.01
N ALA A 7 2.06 -2.78 -3.99
CA ALA A 7 1.36 -4.03 -3.72
C ALA A 7 0.37 -4.33 -4.83
N LEU A 8 0.38 -5.57 -5.30
CA LEU A 8 -0.53 -6.04 -6.34
C LEU A 8 -1.52 -7.03 -5.75
N ASP A 9 -2.80 -6.85 -6.06
CA ASP A 9 -3.85 -7.74 -5.58
C ASP A 9 -3.79 -9.09 -6.27
N ARG A 10 -4.23 -10.14 -5.55
CA ARG A 10 -4.43 -11.46 -6.16
C ARG A 10 -5.55 -11.36 -7.20
N GLY A 11 -5.38 -12.08 -8.30
CA GLY A 11 -6.38 -12.08 -9.38
C GLY A 11 -7.71 -12.67 -8.95
N ASP A 12 -7.75 -13.49 -7.90
CA ASP A 12 -8.94 -14.15 -7.39
C ASP A 12 -9.50 -13.50 -6.12
N ALA A 13 -9.16 -12.24 -5.86
CA ALA A 13 -9.53 -11.59 -4.60
C ALA A 13 -11.01 -11.22 -4.50
N GLY A 14 -11.73 -11.15 -5.62
CA GLY A 14 -13.15 -10.80 -5.60
C GLY A 14 -13.37 -9.42 -5.01
N ASP A 15 -14.24 -9.32 -4.00
CA ASP A 15 -14.58 -8.06 -3.33
C ASP A 15 -13.76 -7.80 -2.06
N LEU A 16 -12.68 -8.56 -1.82
CA LEU A 16 -11.93 -8.48 -0.58
C LEU A 16 -11.39 -7.07 -0.32
N ARG A 17 -10.90 -6.38 -1.36
CA ARG A 17 -10.41 -5.00 -1.22
C ARG A 17 -11.52 -4.09 -0.69
N ALA A 18 -12.70 -4.16 -1.29
CA ALA A 18 -13.83 -3.32 -0.89
C ALA A 18 -14.25 -3.61 0.56
N ARG A 19 -14.29 -4.88 0.94
CA ARG A 19 -14.70 -5.28 2.29
C ARG A 19 -13.69 -4.89 3.37
N THR A 20 -12.42 -4.75 3.02
CA THR A 20 -11.35 -4.45 3.96
C THR A 20 -10.97 -2.97 3.99
N ARG A 21 -11.51 -2.18 3.06
CA ARG A 21 -11.09 -0.79 2.84
C ARG A 21 -11.17 0.08 4.09
N SER A 22 -12.23 -0.02 4.84
CA SER A 22 -12.45 0.80 6.04
C SER A 22 -11.34 0.56 7.08
N GLU A 23 -11.00 -0.69 7.33
CA GLU A 23 -9.93 -1.05 8.26
C GLU A 23 -8.57 -0.54 7.76
N HIS A 24 -8.32 -0.68 6.46
CA HIS A 24 -7.08 -0.21 5.83
C HIS A 24 -6.93 1.30 6.02
N LEU A 25 -7.98 2.08 5.74
CA LEU A 25 -7.91 3.54 5.87
C LEU A 25 -7.67 3.98 7.31
N THR A 26 -8.28 3.29 8.27
CA THR A 26 -8.03 3.56 9.69
C THR A 26 -6.57 3.30 10.05
N TYR A 27 -6.04 2.19 9.57
CA TYR A 27 -4.66 1.79 9.84
C TYR A 27 -3.67 2.82 9.28
N VAL A 28 -3.81 3.16 7.98
CA VAL A 28 -2.87 4.08 7.33
C VAL A 28 -2.96 5.49 7.92
N GLY A 29 -4.10 5.85 8.48
CA GLY A 29 -4.29 7.17 9.10
C GLY A 29 -3.40 7.42 10.31
N SER A 30 -2.80 6.39 10.90
CA SER A 30 -1.91 6.53 12.05
C SER A 30 -0.43 6.61 11.65
N PHE A 31 -0.13 6.65 10.35
CA PHE A 31 1.24 6.70 9.83
C PHE A 31 1.48 7.99 9.06
N ASP A 32 2.76 8.30 8.86
CA ASP A 32 3.16 9.48 8.12
C ASP A 32 3.21 9.16 6.62
N ILE A 33 2.07 9.29 5.97
CA ILE A 33 1.91 8.99 4.55
C ILE A 33 2.11 10.27 3.75
N LEU A 34 3.06 10.26 2.81
CA LEU A 34 3.26 11.42 1.94
C LEU A 34 2.16 11.50 0.88
N TYR A 35 1.88 10.40 0.23
CA TYR A 35 0.72 10.24 -0.64
C TYR A 35 0.57 8.76 -0.98
N GLY A 36 -0.58 8.39 -1.50
CA GLY A 36 -0.83 7.02 -1.92
C GLY A 36 -2.25 6.85 -2.40
N GLY A 37 -2.53 5.67 -2.93
CA GLY A 37 -3.85 5.34 -3.42
C GLY A 37 -3.87 4.00 -4.13
N PRO A 38 -5.04 3.59 -4.58
CA PRO A 38 -5.15 2.35 -5.34
C PRO A 38 -4.60 2.53 -6.75
N MET A 39 -3.97 1.47 -7.27
CA MET A 39 -3.59 1.40 -8.67
C MET A 39 -4.75 0.82 -9.45
N LEU A 40 -4.90 1.27 -10.69
CA LEU A 40 -6.02 0.88 -11.53
C LEU A 40 -5.52 0.07 -12.73
N ASN A 41 -6.29 -0.95 -13.12
CA ASN A 41 -6.01 -1.68 -14.36
C ASN A 41 -6.55 -0.90 -15.55
N GLU A 42 -6.42 -1.45 -16.76
CA GLU A 42 -6.84 -0.74 -17.98
C GLU A 42 -8.33 -0.45 -18.02
N GLU A 43 -9.16 -1.24 -17.34
CA GLU A 43 -10.60 -1.02 -17.25
C GLU A 43 -10.98 -0.06 -16.13
N GLY A 44 -10.00 0.48 -15.41
CA GLY A 44 -10.24 1.43 -14.33
C GLY A 44 -10.59 0.79 -12.99
N ALA A 45 -10.47 -0.52 -12.86
CA ALA A 45 -10.73 -1.21 -11.60
C ALA A 45 -9.47 -1.23 -10.72
N MET A 46 -9.66 -1.16 -9.42
CA MET A 46 -8.56 -1.19 -8.47
C MET A 46 -7.88 -2.56 -8.49
N CYS A 47 -6.57 -2.58 -8.66
CA CYS A 47 -5.80 -3.82 -8.77
C CYS A 47 -4.57 -3.84 -7.88
N GLY A 48 -4.38 -2.83 -7.04
CA GLY A 48 -3.22 -2.76 -6.18
C GLY A 48 -3.21 -1.49 -5.36
N SER A 49 -2.11 -1.26 -4.66
CA SER A 49 -1.90 -0.06 -3.85
C SER A 49 -0.50 0.46 -4.04
N LEU A 50 -0.36 1.78 -4.10
CA LEU A 50 0.93 2.45 -4.05
C LEU A 50 0.89 3.43 -2.89
N ILE A 51 1.83 3.30 -1.96
CA ILE A 51 1.90 4.18 -0.80
C ILE A 51 3.34 4.67 -0.66
N VAL A 52 3.52 5.98 -0.55
CA VAL A 52 4.81 6.57 -0.25
C VAL A 52 4.79 6.98 1.21
N LEU A 53 5.60 6.31 2.01
CA LEU A 53 5.59 6.37 3.46
C LEU A 53 6.89 7.02 3.95
N ASP A 54 6.77 7.98 4.87
CA ASP A 54 7.94 8.63 5.45
C ASP A 54 8.26 7.99 6.79
N VAL A 55 9.29 7.13 6.80
CA VAL A 55 9.76 6.43 8.00
C VAL A 55 11.28 6.43 8.05
N GLU A 56 11.83 6.11 9.22
CA GLU A 56 13.26 6.17 9.46
C GLU A 56 14.05 5.05 8.79
N SER A 57 13.44 3.88 8.57
CA SER A 57 14.17 2.71 8.09
C SER A 57 13.29 1.79 7.25
N ARG A 58 13.98 0.96 6.46
CA ARG A 58 13.31 -0.10 5.71
C ARG A 58 12.52 -1.03 6.63
N LYS A 59 13.06 -1.34 7.81
CA LYS A 59 12.38 -2.23 8.74
C LYS A 59 11.01 -1.68 9.16
N GLU A 60 10.93 -0.37 9.40
CA GLU A 60 9.66 0.26 9.72
C GLU A 60 8.69 0.21 8.54
N ALA A 61 9.20 0.42 7.32
CA ALA A 61 8.37 0.32 6.11
C ALA A 61 7.86 -1.10 5.93
N GLU A 62 8.69 -2.10 6.18
CA GLU A 62 8.28 -3.51 6.09
C GLU A 62 7.24 -3.86 7.14
N ARG A 63 7.37 -3.34 8.36
CA ARG A 63 6.36 -3.53 9.41
C ARG A 63 5.03 -2.91 9.02
N PHE A 64 5.08 -1.71 8.46
CA PHE A 64 3.87 -1.05 7.96
C PHE A 64 3.18 -1.92 6.93
N ALA A 65 3.93 -2.40 5.93
CA ALA A 65 3.37 -3.22 4.86
C ALA A 65 2.77 -4.52 5.41
N ALA A 66 3.44 -5.17 6.35
CA ALA A 66 2.97 -6.43 6.92
C ALA A 66 1.73 -6.25 7.80
N GLY A 67 1.59 -5.10 8.46
CA GLY A 67 0.47 -4.83 9.36
C GLY A 67 -0.75 -4.24 8.68
N ASP A 68 -0.64 -3.85 7.40
CA ASP A 68 -1.77 -3.32 6.64
C ASP A 68 -2.91 -4.35 6.62
N PRO A 69 -4.13 -3.97 7.03
CA PRO A 69 -5.27 -4.89 6.99
C PRO A 69 -5.47 -5.58 5.64
N TYR A 70 -5.13 -4.93 4.53
CA TYR A 70 -5.16 -5.60 3.22
C TYR A 70 -4.20 -6.78 3.18
N ALA A 71 -2.98 -6.60 3.70
CA ALA A 71 -2.00 -7.68 3.72
C ALA A 71 -2.42 -8.80 4.67
N VAL A 72 -2.92 -8.43 5.85
CA VAL A 72 -3.37 -9.40 6.85
C VAL A 72 -4.55 -10.23 6.33
N ALA A 73 -5.44 -9.60 5.55
CA ALA A 73 -6.59 -10.28 4.95
C ALA A 73 -6.21 -11.18 3.76
N GLY A 74 -4.95 -11.11 3.31
CA GLY A 74 -4.50 -11.93 2.19
C GLY A 74 -4.87 -11.39 0.83
N LEU A 75 -5.06 -10.06 0.73
CA LEU A 75 -5.44 -9.44 -0.55
C LEU A 75 -4.30 -9.47 -1.56
N PHE A 76 -3.07 -9.28 -1.11
CA PHE A 76 -1.95 -9.05 -2.02
C PHE A 76 -1.30 -10.34 -2.51
N ASP A 77 -1.00 -10.37 -3.81
CA ASP A 77 -0.18 -11.40 -4.41
C ASP A 77 1.30 -11.07 -4.27
N ARG A 78 1.64 -9.77 -4.41
CA ARG A 78 3.02 -9.30 -4.33
C ARG A 78 3.08 -7.98 -3.58
N VAL A 79 4.11 -7.83 -2.74
CA VAL A 79 4.40 -6.56 -2.06
C VAL A 79 5.89 -6.29 -2.19
N ALA A 80 6.22 -5.11 -2.70
CA ALA A 80 7.61 -4.66 -2.77
C ALA A 80 7.78 -3.41 -1.91
N VAL A 81 8.86 -3.36 -1.16
CA VAL A 81 9.23 -2.21 -0.33
C VAL A 81 10.55 -1.68 -0.88
N THR A 82 10.55 -0.44 -1.35
CA THR A 82 11.71 0.15 -2.02
C THR A 82 11.99 1.54 -1.47
N GLY A 83 13.25 1.84 -1.18
CA GLY A 83 13.66 3.19 -0.82
C GLY A 83 13.37 4.15 -1.97
N PHE A 84 12.93 5.37 -1.65
CA PHE A 84 12.47 6.31 -2.67
C PHE A 84 12.91 7.72 -2.31
N LYS A 85 13.40 8.45 -3.30
CA LYS A 85 13.79 9.85 -3.11
C LYS A 85 12.96 10.70 -4.05
N PRO A 86 11.93 11.40 -3.53
CA PRO A 86 11.12 12.28 -4.38
C PRO A 86 11.94 13.50 -4.81
N VAL A 87 12.10 13.68 -6.13
CA VAL A 87 12.83 14.82 -6.68
C VAL A 87 11.98 15.59 -7.69
N LEU A 88 10.84 15.09 -8.06
CA LEU A 88 9.91 15.73 -9.01
C LEU A 88 8.56 15.90 -8.35
N GLY A 89 7.85 16.94 -8.70
CA GLY A 89 6.50 17.15 -8.22
C GLY A 89 6.41 17.60 -6.77
N THR A 90 7.48 18.14 -6.21
CA THR A 90 7.52 18.59 -4.81
C THR A 90 7.57 20.11 -4.71
#